data_c4c7df702e5a1aa95539c0372e6f7d55
#
_entry.id   c4c7df702e5a1aa95539c0372e6f7d55
#
_cell.length_a   1.000
_cell.length_b   1.000
_cell.length_c   1.000
_cell.angle_alpha   90.00
_cell.angle_beta   90.00
_cell.angle_gamma   90.00
#
_symmetry.space_group_name_H-M   'P 1'
#
loop_
_entity.id
_entity.type
_entity.pdbx_description
1 polymer ?
#
loop_
_entity_poly.entity_id
_entity_poly.type
_entity_poly.pdbx_seq_one_letter_code
_entity_poly.pdbx_strand_id
1 'polypeptide(L)'
;APRLENIGKRMQAVKMIHDLDTRFRLMDEFGNYGHVISLPNPPLEDITEPEVGANLARVANDAMAELVRKHPDRFPACVAALAMHDMDATRVELHRAIRDLGARGVQIFTNIAGKPLDIPKFQPVFDAMAEYDLPIWMHPARAATMADYASEERSRFEMWWCFGWPYETSVAMARLVFSGLFDRHPDIKIVTHHLGGMIPFFDGRLRPGLDVPGRPPPAEHPPAVLS
;
A
#
# COMPACT_ATOMS: atom_id res chain seq x y z
N ALA A 1 -14.52 -13.27 11.91
CA ALA A 1 -13.84 -14.35 11.46
C ALA A 1 -12.42 -14.48 12.03
N PRO A 2 -11.76 -15.66 11.95
CA PRO A 2 -10.49 -15.95 12.66
C PRO A 2 -9.33 -14.97 12.33
N ARG A 3 -9.35 -14.36 11.15
CA ARG A 3 -8.32 -13.40 10.70
C ARG A 3 -8.33 -12.11 11.52
N LEU A 4 -9.50 -11.55 11.76
CA LEU A 4 -9.66 -10.32 12.55
C LEU A 4 -9.31 -10.53 14.02
N GLU A 5 -9.62 -11.71 14.57
CA GLU A 5 -9.31 -12.04 15.96
C GLU A 5 -7.79 -12.11 16.23
N ASN A 6 -7.02 -12.72 15.31
CA ASN A 6 -5.56 -12.78 15.44
C ASN A 6 -4.89 -11.42 15.27
N ILE A 7 -5.38 -10.59 14.34
CA ILE A 7 -4.88 -9.22 14.16
C ILE A 7 -5.21 -8.38 15.39
N GLY A 8 -6.42 -8.46 15.91
CA GLY A 8 -6.83 -7.76 17.12
C GLY A 8 -5.95 -8.09 18.33
N LYS A 9 -5.62 -9.36 18.54
CA LYS A 9 -4.71 -9.81 19.62
C LYS A 9 -3.29 -9.26 19.43
N ARG A 10 -2.76 -9.25 18.17
CA ARG A 10 -1.45 -8.69 17.87
C ARG A 10 -1.42 -7.16 18.10
N MET A 11 -2.45 -6.46 17.66
CA MET A 11 -2.56 -5.01 17.89
C MET A 11 -2.65 -4.68 19.37
N GLN A 12 -3.41 -5.43 20.16
CA GLN A 12 -3.50 -5.25 21.61
C GLN A 12 -2.16 -5.52 22.32
N ALA A 13 -1.35 -6.45 21.81
CA ALA A 13 -0.04 -6.76 22.36
C ALA A 13 0.99 -5.64 22.15
N VAL A 14 0.80 -4.77 21.14
CA VAL A 14 1.71 -3.68 20.80
C VAL A 14 1.09 -2.35 21.23
N LYS A 15 1.27 -1.98 22.49
CA LYS A 15 0.63 -0.79 23.10
C LYS A 15 0.81 0.49 22.30
N MET A 16 1.99 0.73 21.71
CA MET A 16 2.27 1.94 20.93
C MET A 16 1.36 2.14 19.70
N ILE A 17 0.61 1.12 19.25
CA ILE A 17 -0.32 1.23 18.14
C ILE A 17 -1.61 1.95 18.55
N HIS A 18 -2.06 1.79 19.78
CA HIS A 18 -3.35 2.28 20.26
C HIS A 18 -3.27 3.19 21.50
N ASP A 19 -2.08 3.37 22.09
CA ASP A 19 -1.84 4.22 23.24
C ASP A 19 -0.79 5.31 22.87
N LEU A 20 -1.28 6.55 22.72
CA LEU A 20 -0.45 7.68 22.33
C LEU A 20 0.62 8.03 23.37
N ASP A 21 0.33 7.91 24.67
CA ASP A 21 1.30 8.21 25.72
C ASP A 21 2.49 7.25 25.66
N THR A 22 2.21 5.96 25.44
CA THR A 22 3.27 4.97 25.22
C THR A 22 4.03 5.25 23.93
N ARG A 23 3.35 5.62 22.85
CA ARG A 23 3.97 5.95 21.56
C ARG A 23 4.88 7.16 21.70
N PHE A 24 4.44 8.23 22.34
CA PHE A 24 5.21 9.45 22.49
C PHE A 24 6.45 9.26 23.37
N ARG A 25 6.34 8.50 24.46
CA ARG A 25 7.51 8.15 25.30
C ARG A 25 8.58 7.40 24.50
N LEU A 26 8.17 6.45 23.66
CA LEU A 26 9.12 5.74 22.79
C LEU A 26 9.73 6.66 21.74
N MET A 27 8.95 7.59 21.17
CA MET A 27 9.48 8.58 20.21
C MET A 27 10.51 9.50 20.87
N ASP A 28 10.33 9.88 22.13
CA ASP A 28 11.25 10.75 22.87
C ASP A 28 12.65 10.14 23.03
N GLU A 29 12.78 8.80 22.96
CA GLU A 29 14.07 8.12 22.98
C GLU A 29 14.92 8.37 21.72
N PHE A 30 14.30 8.83 20.62
CA PHE A 30 14.92 9.04 19.31
C PHE A 30 15.08 10.53 18.93
N GLY A 31 14.92 11.45 19.88
CA GLY A 31 15.07 12.89 19.65
C GLY A 31 13.99 13.48 18.74
N ASN A 32 14.37 14.24 17.71
CA ASN A 32 13.43 14.90 16.76
C ASN A 32 12.82 13.90 15.76
N TYR A 33 12.24 12.83 16.24
CA TYR A 33 11.66 11.78 15.43
C TYR A 33 10.14 11.96 15.27
N GLY A 34 9.68 12.13 14.05
CA GLY A 34 8.26 12.23 13.69
C GLY A 34 7.76 11.03 12.91
N HIS A 35 6.49 10.69 13.06
CA HIS A 35 5.83 9.62 12.29
C HIS A 35 4.88 10.19 11.25
N VAL A 36 5.03 9.79 9.99
CA VAL A 36 3.94 9.85 9.01
C VAL A 36 3.03 8.66 9.28
N ILE A 37 1.76 8.92 9.57
CA ILE A 37 0.81 7.89 9.97
C ILE A 37 -0.06 7.43 8.82
N SER A 38 -0.37 6.13 8.80
CA SER A 38 -1.28 5.49 7.84
C SER A 38 -2.08 4.38 8.51
N LEU A 39 -3.19 3.96 7.88
CA LEU A 39 -3.95 2.81 8.36
C LEU A 39 -3.18 1.52 8.06
N PRO A 40 -2.92 0.67 9.07
CA PRO A 40 -2.15 -0.55 8.88
C PRO A 40 -2.93 -1.64 8.12
N ASN A 41 -2.22 -2.71 7.76
CA ASN A 41 -2.81 -3.96 7.27
C ASN A 41 -3.81 -4.57 8.31
N PRO A 42 -4.96 -5.18 7.93
CA PRO A 42 -5.31 -5.65 6.59
C PRO A 42 -5.96 -4.58 5.71
N PRO A 43 -5.95 -4.81 4.37
CA PRO A 43 -6.73 -3.98 3.45
C PRO A 43 -8.21 -3.95 3.82
N LEU A 44 -8.86 -2.81 3.69
CA LEU A 44 -10.31 -2.68 3.90
C LEU A 44 -11.09 -3.58 2.94
N GLU A 45 -10.59 -3.75 1.74
CA GLU A 45 -11.15 -4.59 0.68
C GLU A 45 -11.20 -6.08 1.03
N ASP A 46 -10.36 -6.51 1.95
CA ASP A 46 -10.27 -7.91 2.40
C ASP A 46 -11.18 -8.24 3.58
N ILE A 47 -11.67 -7.22 4.28
CA ILE A 47 -12.35 -7.39 5.57
C ILE A 47 -13.78 -6.85 5.60
N THR A 48 -14.18 -6.06 4.60
CA THR A 48 -15.51 -5.44 4.56
C THR A 48 -16.13 -5.47 3.16
N GLU A 49 -17.45 -5.27 3.11
CA GLU A 49 -18.17 -4.94 1.89
C GLU A 49 -17.84 -3.50 1.45
N PRO A 50 -18.01 -3.14 0.16
CA PRO A 50 -17.60 -1.86 -0.41
C PRO A 50 -18.11 -0.63 0.35
N GLU A 51 -19.40 -0.57 0.66
CA GLU A 51 -20.01 0.57 1.37
C GLU A 51 -19.42 0.75 2.77
N VAL A 52 -19.25 -0.35 3.51
CA VAL A 52 -18.64 -0.35 4.85
C VAL A 52 -17.18 0.06 4.78
N GLY A 53 -16.44 -0.47 3.79
CA GLY A 53 -15.04 -0.11 3.56
C GLY A 53 -14.85 1.37 3.27
N ALA A 54 -15.68 1.95 2.42
CA ALA A 54 -15.66 3.39 2.11
C ALA A 54 -15.91 4.24 3.37
N ASN A 55 -16.88 3.86 4.20
CA ASN A 55 -17.14 4.56 5.45
C ASN A 55 -15.99 4.42 6.47
N LEU A 56 -15.39 3.25 6.59
CA LEU A 56 -14.22 3.03 7.46
C LEU A 56 -13.00 3.83 6.98
N ALA A 57 -12.77 3.94 5.67
CA ALA A 57 -11.72 4.79 5.11
C ALA A 57 -11.91 6.25 5.56
N ARG A 58 -13.14 6.78 5.42
CA ARG A 58 -13.45 8.14 5.89
C ARG A 58 -13.17 8.34 7.37
N VAL A 59 -13.68 7.45 8.22
CA VAL A 59 -13.47 7.52 9.68
C VAL A 59 -11.98 7.48 10.02
N ALA A 60 -11.21 6.60 9.37
CA ALA A 60 -9.78 6.51 9.60
C ALA A 60 -9.03 7.79 9.15
N ASN A 61 -9.38 8.33 7.99
CA ASN A 61 -8.76 9.54 7.47
C ASN A 61 -9.07 10.76 8.34
N ASP A 62 -10.32 10.91 8.80
CA ASP A 62 -10.71 11.98 9.73
C ASP A 62 -9.92 11.88 11.05
N ALA A 63 -9.80 10.68 11.60
CA ALA A 63 -9.04 10.46 12.84
C ALA A 63 -7.54 10.73 12.66
N MET A 64 -6.93 10.30 11.55
CA MET A 64 -5.52 10.57 11.27
C MET A 64 -5.26 12.06 11.07
N ALA A 65 -6.11 12.77 10.34
CA ALA A 65 -6.01 14.21 10.15
C ALA A 65 -6.14 14.96 11.49
N GLU A 66 -7.03 14.51 12.37
CA GLU A 66 -7.16 15.08 13.71
C GLU A 66 -5.90 14.87 14.56
N LEU A 67 -5.28 13.68 14.48
CA LEU A 67 -4.02 13.41 15.18
C LEU A 67 -2.88 14.31 14.68
N VAL A 68 -2.75 14.50 13.36
CA VAL A 68 -1.78 15.43 12.76
C VAL A 68 -2.02 16.86 13.28
N ARG A 69 -3.27 17.31 13.30
CA ARG A 69 -3.62 18.66 13.77
C ARG A 69 -3.36 18.85 15.27
N LYS A 70 -3.60 17.81 16.09
CA LYS A 70 -3.40 17.86 17.54
C LYS A 70 -1.92 17.71 17.96
N HIS A 71 -1.14 16.98 17.19
CA HIS A 71 0.23 16.62 17.54
C HIS A 71 1.19 16.81 16.34
N PRO A 72 1.29 18.03 15.77
CA PRO A 72 2.07 18.25 14.54
C PRO A 72 3.56 17.96 14.71
N ASP A 73 4.09 18.12 15.91
CA ASP A 73 5.50 17.82 16.24
C ASP A 73 5.77 16.30 16.26
N ARG A 74 4.74 15.48 16.47
CA ARG A 74 4.82 14.02 16.52
C ARG A 74 4.38 13.37 15.22
N PHE A 75 3.34 13.92 14.61
CA PHE A 75 2.74 13.46 13.37
C PHE A 75 2.75 14.59 12.33
N PRO A 76 3.87 14.78 11.60
CA PRO A 76 3.97 15.86 10.60
C PRO A 76 3.04 15.67 9.41
N ALA A 77 2.56 14.46 9.15
CA ALA A 77 1.65 14.14 8.05
C ALA A 77 0.90 12.82 8.28
N CYS A 78 -0.16 12.63 7.50
CA CYS A 78 -0.80 11.33 7.32
C CYS A 78 -0.90 10.97 5.84
N VAL A 79 -1.05 9.67 5.59
CA VAL A 79 -1.28 9.07 4.28
C VAL A 79 -2.68 8.47 4.29
N ALA A 80 -3.53 8.88 3.35
CA ALA A 80 -4.93 8.51 3.35
C ALA A 80 -5.15 7.03 3.04
N ALA A 81 -6.08 6.41 3.77
CA ALA A 81 -6.60 5.08 3.47
C ALA A 81 -7.68 5.18 2.39
N LEU A 82 -7.71 4.21 1.50
CA LEU A 82 -8.73 4.08 0.45
C LEU A 82 -9.36 2.68 0.51
N ALA A 83 -10.60 2.57 0.03
CA ALA A 83 -11.33 1.30 -0.09
C ALA A 83 -11.60 1.01 -1.57
N MET A 84 -10.58 0.57 -2.30
CA MET A 84 -10.53 0.52 -3.77
C MET A 84 -11.42 -0.54 -4.42
N HIS A 85 -12.17 -1.31 -3.67
CA HIS A 85 -13.22 -2.18 -4.23
C HIS A 85 -14.44 -1.39 -4.72
N ASP A 86 -14.68 -0.15 -4.17
CA ASP A 86 -15.62 0.85 -4.69
C ASP A 86 -14.83 2.06 -5.25
N MET A 87 -14.71 2.15 -6.57
CA MET A 87 -13.90 3.18 -7.21
C MET A 87 -14.54 4.56 -7.19
N ASP A 88 -15.86 4.67 -7.15
CA ASP A 88 -16.55 5.96 -7.08
C ASP A 88 -16.37 6.57 -5.70
N ALA A 89 -16.59 5.80 -4.63
CA ALA A 89 -16.31 6.22 -3.28
C ALA A 89 -14.80 6.51 -3.06
N THR A 90 -13.92 5.69 -3.65
CA THR A 90 -12.47 5.89 -3.60
C THR A 90 -12.06 7.25 -4.17
N ARG A 91 -12.57 7.63 -5.34
CA ARG A 91 -12.25 8.94 -5.96
C ARG A 91 -12.71 10.12 -5.10
N VAL A 92 -13.93 10.04 -4.59
CA VAL A 92 -14.46 11.09 -3.70
C VAL A 92 -13.58 11.24 -2.45
N GLU A 93 -13.25 10.12 -1.80
CA GLU A 93 -12.46 10.14 -0.57
C GLU A 93 -11.00 10.55 -0.81
N LEU A 94 -10.37 10.13 -1.91
CA LEU A 94 -9.03 10.55 -2.29
C LEU A 94 -8.95 12.09 -2.39
N HIS A 95 -9.86 12.69 -3.13
CA HIS A 95 -9.89 14.14 -3.29
C HIS A 95 -10.17 14.87 -1.97
N ARG A 96 -11.13 14.35 -1.17
CA ARG A 96 -11.44 14.91 0.16
C ARG A 96 -10.24 14.83 1.10
N ALA A 97 -9.59 13.66 1.17
CA ALA A 97 -8.47 13.46 2.07
C ALA A 97 -7.30 14.40 1.76
N ILE A 98 -7.00 14.63 0.49
CA ILE A 98 -5.90 15.51 0.08
C ILE A 98 -6.29 16.99 0.26
N ARG A 99 -7.46 17.42 -0.24
CA ARG A 99 -7.84 18.83 -0.30
C ARG A 99 -8.33 19.36 1.04
N ASP A 100 -9.17 18.58 1.74
CA ASP A 100 -9.87 19.05 2.92
C ASP A 100 -9.15 18.62 4.22
N LEU A 101 -8.52 17.44 4.22
CA LEU A 101 -7.83 16.91 5.40
C LEU A 101 -6.32 17.09 5.38
N GLY A 102 -5.72 17.48 4.24
CA GLY A 102 -4.30 17.74 4.11
C GLY A 102 -3.43 16.49 4.09
N ALA A 103 -3.97 15.34 3.71
CA ALA A 103 -3.19 14.12 3.53
C ALA A 103 -2.06 14.33 2.51
N ARG A 104 -0.88 13.77 2.78
CA ARG A 104 0.33 13.93 1.96
C ARG A 104 0.65 12.71 1.10
N GLY A 105 -0.36 11.97 0.74
CA GLY A 105 -0.29 10.79 -0.10
C GLY A 105 -1.48 9.87 0.16
N VAL A 106 -1.51 8.76 -0.55
CA VAL A 106 -2.48 7.68 -0.33
C VAL A 106 -1.74 6.36 -0.10
N GLN A 107 -2.29 5.51 0.74
CA GLN A 107 -1.83 4.12 0.86
C GLN A 107 -2.76 3.21 0.08
N ILE A 108 -2.17 2.38 -0.78
CA ILE A 108 -2.84 1.31 -1.50
C ILE A 108 -2.16 -0.02 -1.20
N PHE A 109 -2.78 -1.11 -1.61
CA PHE A 109 -2.20 -2.45 -1.45
C PHE A 109 -1.80 -3.04 -2.80
N THR A 110 -0.89 -4.01 -2.80
CA THR A 110 -0.33 -4.63 -4.03
C THR A 110 -1.36 -5.33 -4.91
N ASN A 111 -2.50 -5.67 -4.35
CA ASN A 111 -3.68 -6.12 -5.08
C ASN A 111 -4.96 -5.67 -4.35
N ILE A 112 -6.05 -5.57 -5.07
CA ILE A 112 -7.36 -5.19 -4.54
C ILE A 112 -8.29 -6.38 -4.64
N ALA A 113 -8.54 -7.05 -3.52
CA ALA A 113 -9.33 -8.29 -3.49
C ALA A 113 -8.84 -9.30 -4.55
N GLY A 114 -7.53 -9.52 -4.64
CA GLY A 114 -6.87 -10.40 -5.59
C GLY A 114 -6.74 -9.87 -7.02
N LYS A 115 -7.19 -8.65 -7.33
CA LYS A 115 -7.07 -8.04 -8.66
C LYS A 115 -5.80 -7.21 -8.75
N PRO A 116 -5.01 -7.34 -9.84
CA PRO A 116 -3.77 -6.59 -9.99
C PRO A 116 -4.03 -5.10 -10.24
N LEU A 117 -3.08 -4.26 -9.82
CA LEU A 117 -3.20 -2.79 -9.88
C LEU A 117 -3.14 -2.21 -11.30
N ASP A 118 -2.56 -2.92 -12.24
CA ASP A 118 -2.32 -2.47 -13.63
C ASP A 118 -3.57 -2.58 -14.54
N ILE A 119 -4.72 -3.03 -14.03
CA ILE A 119 -5.96 -3.04 -14.82
C ILE A 119 -6.57 -1.65 -14.92
N PRO A 120 -7.32 -1.34 -16.03
CA PRO A 120 -7.89 -0.02 -16.27
C PRO A 120 -8.77 0.51 -15.13
N LYS A 121 -9.42 -0.39 -14.38
CA LYS A 121 -10.28 -0.03 -13.25
C LYS A 121 -9.59 0.87 -12.22
N PHE A 122 -8.30 0.64 -11.94
CA PHE A 122 -7.57 1.35 -10.89
C PHE A 122 -6.75 2.53 -11.39
N GLN A 123 -6.67 2.72 -12.73
CA GLN A 123 -5.95 3.83 -13.34
C GLN A 123 -6.33 5.21 -12.79
N PRO A 124 -7.62 5.53 -12.48
CA PRO A 124 -7.99 6.84 -11.96
C PRO A 124 -7.31 7.25 -10.65
N VAL A 125 -6.85 6.30 -9.83
CA VAL A 125 -6.09 6.61 -8.61
C VAL A 125 -4.70 7.10 -8.97
N PHE A 126 -4.04 6.44 -9.93
CA PHE A 126 -2.70 6.84 -10.39
C PHE A 126 -2.73 8.19 -11.10
N ASP A 127 -3.74 8.43 -11.94
CA ASP A 127 -3.94 9.69 -12.65
C ASP A 127 -4.11 10.85 -11.65
N ALA A 128 -4.97 10.69 -10.65
CA ALA A 128 -5.20 11.71 -9.63
C ALA A 128 -3.94 11.97 -8.79
N MET A 129 -3.19 10.93 -8.43
CA MET A 129 -1.97 11.11 -7.62
C MET A 129 -0.84 11.76 -8.40
N ALA A 130 -0.73 11.48 -9.70
CA ALA A 130 0.18 12.18 -10.60
C ALA A 130 -0.19 13.67 -10.72
N GLU A 131 -1.50 14.00 -10.85
CA GLU A 131 -1.98 15.39 -10.89
C GLU A 131 -1.68 16.15 -9.58
N TYR A 132 -1.83 15.51 -8.43
CA TYR A 132 -1.49 16.13 -7.13
C TYR A 132 0.02 16.22 -6.85
N ASP A 133 0.84 15.55 -7.62
CA ASP A 133 2.29 15.41 -7.37
C ASP A 133 2.61 14.84 -5.98
N LEU A 134 1.76 13.95 -5.46
CA LEU A 134 1.88 13.32 -4.15
C LEU A 134 2.17 11.82 -4.27
N PRO A 135 2.86 11.22 -3.27
CA PRO A 135 3.26 9.82 -3.32
C PRO A 135 2.10 8.85 -3.08
N ILE A 136 2.19 7.71 -3.76
CA ILE A 136 1.41 6.50 -3.47
C ILE A 136 2.28 5.58 -2.61
N TRP A 137 1.79 5.19 -1.44
CA TRP A 137 2.45 4.23 -0.55
C TRP A 137 1.84 2.86 -0.80
N MET A 138 2.65 1.92 -1.30
CA MET A 138 2.18 0.59 -1.69
C MET A 138 2.62 -0.46 -0.68
N HIS A 139 1.65 -1.08 0.01
CA HIS A 139 1.87 -2.12 1.01
C HIS A 139 1.45 -3.50 0.48
N PRO A 140 2.17 -4.58 0.76
CA PRO A 140 1.78 -5.93 0.33
C PRO A 140 0.47 -6.40 0.98
N ALA A 141 -0.38 -7.09 0.19
CA ALA A 141 -1.70 -7.58 0.61
C ALA A 141 -1.79 -9.09 0.83
N ARG A 142 -0.71 -9.85 0.62
CA ARG A 142 -0.75 -11.31 0.79
C ARG A 142 -1.12 -11.69 2.23
N ALA A 143 -2.00 -12.68 2.36
CA ALA A 143 -2.52 -13.16 3.63
C ALA A 143 -2.16 -14.63 3.89
N ALA A 144 -2.20 -15.05 5.15
CA ALA A 144 -1.97 -16.43 5.55
C ALA A 144 -2.96 -17.45 4.93
N THR A 145 -4.09 -16.98 4.41
CA THR A 145 -5.06 -17.81 3.67
C THR A 145 -4.64 -18.11 2.23
N MET A 146 -3.59 -17.45 1.73
CA MET A 146 -3.01 -17.75 0.41
C MET A 146 -1.95 -18.83 0.59
N ALA A 147 -2.27 -20.06 0.15
CA ALA A 147 -1.39 -21.21 0.29
C ALA A 147 -0.02 -21.01 -0.38
N ASP A 148 1.02 -21.65 0.16
CA ASP A 148 2.36 -21.65 -0.43
C ASP A 148 2.44 -22.65 -1.59
N TYR A 149 1.69 -23.75 -1.51
CA TYR A 149 1.57 -24.79 -2.54
C TYR A 149 0.10 -25.05 -2.89
N ALA A 150 -0.16 -25.42 -4.13
CA ALA A 150 -1.53 -25.68 -4.62
C ALA A 150 -2.26 -26.82 -3.88
N SER A 151 -1.54 -27.71 -3.21
CA SER A 151 -2.08 -28.81 -2.40
C SER A 151 -2.42 -28.42 -0.95
N GLU A 152 -2.17 -27.19 -0.55
CA GLU A 152 -2.38 -26.69 0.81
C GLU A 152 -3.59 -25.74 0.88
N GLU A 153 -4.24 -25.67 2.03
CA GLU A 153 -5.37 -24.76 2.26
C GLU A 153 -4.91 -23.37 2.69
N ARG A 154 -3.69 -23.25 3.20
CA ARG A 154 -3.13 -21.99 3.73
C ARG A 154 -1.61 -22.01 3.77
N SER A 155 -1.00 -20.82 3.85
CA SER A 155 0.44 -20.67 4.09
C SER A 155 0.83 -21.21 5.48
N ARG A 156 2.02 -21.79 5.56
CA ARG A 156 2.60 -22.35 6.79
C ARG A 156 3.87 -21.60 7.17
N PHE A 157 4.29 -21.71 8.45
CA PHE A 157 5.54 -21.15 8.96
C PHE A 157 5.72 -19.67 8.69
N GLU A 158 4.63 -18.91 8.61
CA GLU A 158 4.64 -17.47 8.34
C GLU A 158 5.23 -17.08 6.95
N MET A 159 5.32 -18.02 6.01
CA MET A 159 5.88 -17.78 4.66
C MET A 159 5.09 -16.73 3.89
N TRP A 160 3.79 -16.57 4.18
CA TRP A 160 2.92 -15.58 3.55
C TRP A 160 3.43 -14.13 3.69
N TRP A 161 4.15 -13.81 4.77
CA TRP A 161 4.75 -12.48 4.93
C TRP A 161 6.27 -12.49 4.80
N CYS A 162 6.97 -13.54 5.24
CA CYS A 162 8.43 -13.61 5.16
C CYS A 162 8.93 -13.53 3.71
N PHE A 163 8.35 -14.32 2.81
CA PHE A 163 8.65 -14.31 1.37
C PHE A 163 7.50 -13.75 0.54
N GLY A 164 6.28 -13.95 1.00
CA GLY A 164 5.08 -13.55 0.27
C GLY A 164 4.99 -12.04 0.09
N TRP A 165 5.27 -11.23 1.10
CA TRP A 165 5.22 -9.77 0.98
C TRP A 165 6.29 -9.18 0.06
N PRO A 166 7.59 -9.56 0.18
CA PRO A 166 8.58 -9.15 -0.81
C PRO A 166 8.23 -9.55 -2.24
N TYR A 167 7.69 -10.77 -2.44
CA TYR A 167 7.23 -11.24 -3.74
C TYR A 167 6.06 -10.40 -4.28
N GLU A 168 5.01 -10.19 -3.49
CA GLU A 168 3.83 -9.41 -3.88
C GLU A 168 4.21 -7.97 -4.28
N THR A 169 5.04 -7.31 -3.46
CA THR A 169 5.54 -5.96 -3.76
C THR A 169 6.28 -5.94 -5.09
N SER A 170 7.16 -6.91 -5.30
CA SER A 170 7.98 -6.97 -6.52
C SER A 170 7.13 -7.23 -7.77
N VAL A 171 6.17 -8.14 -7.69
CA VAL A 171 5.27 -8.45 -8.80
C VAL A 171 4.37 -7.24 -9.13
N ALA A 172 3.77 -6.62 -8.11
CA ALA A 172 2.90 -5.47 -8.33
C ALA A 172 3.66 -4.31 -8.97
N MET A 173 4.85 -3.98 -8.44
CA MET A 173 5.67 -2.89 -8.97
C MET A 173 6.16 -3.17 -10.39
N ALA A 174 6.69 -4.39 -10.66
CA ALA A 174 7.12 -4.77 -12.00
C ALA A 174 5.95 -4.69 -13.01
N ARG A 175 4.74 -5.14 -12.64
CA ARG A 175 3.56 -5.03 -13.49
C ARG A 175 3.18 -3.58 -13.76
N LEU A 176 3.22 -2.69 -12.78
CA LEU A 176 2.97 -1.26 -12.98
C LEU A 176 3.97 -0.63 -13.96
N VAL A 177 5.25 -0.97 -13.82
CA VAL A 177 6.29 -0.53 -14.75
C VAL A 177 5.99 -1.01 -16.16
N PHE A 178 5.77 -2.32 -16.35
CA PHE A 178 5.56 -2.90 -17.68
C PHE A 178 4.18 -2.62 -18.29
N SER A 179 3.24 -2.10 -17.51
CA SER A 179 1.96 -1.59 -18.02
C SER A 179 2.05 -0.20 -18.67
N GLY A 180 3.24 0.42 -18.68
CA GLY A 180 3.45 1.77 -19.18
C GLY A 180 2.94 2.88 -18.25
N LEU A 181 2.79 2.60 -16.95
CA LEU A 181 2.36 3.62 -15.98
C LEU A 181 3.34 4.80 -15.96
N PHE A 182 4.63 4.53 -15.91
CA PHE A 182 5.67 5.56 -15.86
C PHE A 182 5.89 6.26 -17.19
N ASP A 183 5.48 5.67 -18.31
CA ASP A 183 5.47 6.34 -19.62
C ASP A 183 4.34 7.37 -19.67
N ARG A 184 3.18 7.06 -19.07
CA ARG A 184 2.05 8.00 -18.97
C ARG A 184 2.25 9.07 -17.91
N HIS A 185 2.90 8.75 -16.82
CA HIS A 185 3.13 9.62 -15.66
C HIS A 185 4.60 9.54 -15.22
N PRO A 186 5.54 10.20 -15.94
CA PRO A 186 6.98 10.07 -15.68
C PRO A 186 7.40 10.50 -14.26
N ASP A 187 6.67 11.43 -13.67
CA ASP A 187 6.98 12.00 -12.35
C ASP A 187 6.19 11.35 -11.20
N ILE A 188 5.39 10.30 -11.48
CA ILE A 188 4.61 9.62 -10.43
C ILE A 188 5.52 9.03 -9.37
N LYS A 189 5.12 9.24 -8.11
CA LYS A 189 5.90 8.80 -6.96
C LYS A 189 5.25 7.58 -6.31
N ILE A 190 5.95 6.45 -6.30
CA ILE A 190 5.51 5.23 -5.62
C ILE A 190 6.53 4.85 -4.55
N VAL A 191 6.11 4.86 -3.30
CA VAL A 191 6.91 4.41 -2.16
C VAL A 191 6.52 2.96 -1.85
N THR A 192 7.41 2.03 -2.16
CA THR A 192 7.21 0.61 -1.88
C THR A 192 7.64 0.28 -0.46
N HIS A 193 6.75 -0.37 0.30
CA HIS A 193 7.08 -0.81 1.66
C HIS A 193 8.17 -1.90 1.64
N HIS A 194 8.83 -2.11 2.79
CA HIS A 194 9.86 -3.14 2.99
C HIS A 194 11.01 -3.05 1.98
N LEU A 195 11.52 -1.81 1.77
CA LEU A 195 12.71 -1.54 0.93
C LEU A 195 12.56 -2.03 -0.53
N GLY A 196 11.35 -1.98 -1.10
CA GLY A 196 11.12 -2.40 -2.49
C GLY A 196 11.02 -3.91 -2.70
N GLY A 197 10.94 -4.69 -1.63
CA GLY A 197 10.79 -6.13 -1.71
C GLY A 197 12.01 -6.83 -2.31
N MET A 198 11.83 -7.56 -3.42
CA MET A 198 12.91 -8.29 -4.09
C MET A 198 13.56 -7.50 -5.23
N ILE A 199 12.97 -6.37 -5.66
CA ILE A 199 13.41 -5.62 -6.85
C ILE A 199 14.89 -5.25 -6.79
N PRO A 200 15.42 -4.67 -5.70
CA PRO A 200 16.83 -4.27 -5.64
C PRO A 200 17.82 -5.41 -5.81
N PHE A 201 17.38 -6.66 -5.57
CA PHE A 201 18.23 -7.85 -5.65
C PHE A 201 18.06 -8.62 -6.96
N PHE A 202 17.00 -8.35 -7.73
CA PHE A 202 16.61 -9.15 -8.90
C PHE A 202 16.51 -8.34 -10.20
N ASP A 203 17.04 -7.11 -10.25
CA ASP A 203 17.03 -6.27 -11.45
C ASP A 203 17.63 -6.97 -12.67
N GLY A 204 18.80 -7.59 -12.49
CA GLY A 204 19.50 -8.37 -13.52
C GLY A 204 18.74 -9.62 -13.99
N ARG A 205 17.73 -10.08 -13.23
CA ARG A 205 16.85 -11.19 -13.62
C ARG A 205 15.61 -10.72 -14.37
N LEU A 206 15.11 -9.53 -14.05
CA LEU A 206 13.91 -8.97 -14.67
C LEU A 206 14.14 -8.68 -16.16
N ARG A 207 15.27 -8.05 -16.52
CA ARG A 207 15.60 -7.68 -17.91
C ARG A 207 15.64 -8.89 -18.85
N PRO A 208 16.46 -9.94 -18.63
CA PRO A 208 16.50 -11.10 -19.53
C PRO A 208 15.21 -11.91 -19.57
N GLY A 209 14.42 -11.88 -18.50
CA GLY A 209 13.12 -12.55 -18.46
C GLY A 209 12.07 -11.96 -19.37
N LEU A 210 12.27 -10.71 -19.84
CA LEU A 210 11.36 -10.01 -20.73
C LEU A 210 11.74 -10.14 -22.21
N ASP A 211 13.04 -10.38 -22.50
CA ASP A 211 13.57 -10.51 -23.87
C ASP A 211 13.39 -11.94 -24.43
N VAL A 212 12.44 -12.72 -23.90
CA VAL A 212 12.18 -14.07 -24.41
C VAL A 212 11.51 -14.02 -25.77
N PRO A 213 12.09 -14.63 -26.83
CA PRO A 213 11.50 -14.63 -28.17
C PRO A 213 10.06 -15.13 -28.18
N GLY A 214 9.19 -14.43 -28.91
CA GLY A 214 7.76 -14.80 -29.04
C GLY A 214 6.81 -14.24 -27.99
N ARG A 215 7.30 -13.46 -27.03
CA ARG A 215 6.43 -12.65 -26.15
C ARG A 215 6.18 -11.27 -26.78
N PRO A 216 4.97 -10.69 -26.61
CA PRO A 216 4.76 -9.31 -26.98
C PRO A 216 5.73 -8.44 -26.15
N PRO A 217 6.39 -7.44 -26.76
CA PRO A 217 7.24 -6.53 -26.01
C PRO A 217 6.44 -5.88 -24.88
N PRO A 218 7.05 -5.68 -23.70
CA PRO A 218 6.53 -4.69 -22.76
C PRO A 218 6.49 -3.34 -23.51
N ALA A 219 5.59 -2.44 -23.10
CA ALA A 219 5.47 -1.11 -23.67
C ALA A 219 6.87 -0.56 -24.02
N GLU A 220 7.02 0.10 -25.17
CA GLU A 220 8.25 0.26 -25.96
C GLU A 220 9.55 0.76 -25.27
N HIS A 221 9.55 1.00 -23.97
CA HIS A 221 10.72 1.43 -23.22
C HIS A 221 10.96 0.57 -21.99
N PRO A 222 12.06 -0.21 -21.93
CA PRO A 222 12.51 -0.77 -20.66
C PRO A 222 12.87 0.41 -19.74
N PRO A 223 12.30 0.49 -18.55
CA PRO A 223 12.45 1.68 -17.74
C PRO A 223 13.87 1.84 -17.22
N ALA A 224 14.39 3.04 -17.35
CA ALA A 224 15.50 3.55 -16.55
C ALA A 224 15.19 3.60 -15.04
N VAL A 225 14.00 3.16 -14.65
CA VAL A 225 13.42 3.26 -13.32
C VAL A 225 13.85 2.14 -12.36
N LEU A 226 14.59 1.13 -12.85
CA LEU A 226 15.12 0.05 -12.01
C LEU A 226 16.64 0.19 -11.73
N SER A 227 17.24 1.34 -12.06
CA SER A 227 18.65 1.64 -11.75
C SER A 227 18.78 2.56 -10.55
#